data_8d88fc8def5cc45cfaf6cee088f1cf2d
#
_entry.id   8d88fc8def5cc45cfaf6cee088f1cf2d
#
_cell.length_a   1.000
_cell.length_b   1.000
_cell.length_c   1.000
_cell.angle_alpha   90.00
_cell.angle_beta   90.00
_cell.angle_gamma   90.00
#
_symmetry.space_group_name_H-M   'P 1'
#
loop_
_entity.id
_entity.type
_entity.pdbx_description
1 polymer ?
#
loop_
_entity_poly.entity_id
_entity_poly.type
_entity_poly.pdbx_seq_one_letter_code
_entity_poly.pdbx_strand_id
1 'polypeptide(L)'
;MTDEMRKVKMTIETLLKYGSRLIILMMCIPIHEFAHAWAATKLGDDTPSYQKRLTLNPLAHLDPIGSFGILLCGFGWGKPVQVNPARFNRKISMRAGMAITAAAGPISNLIMALIGTIVYKFLFGAAISGNGNEAIGWLYLISQYFVFINIGLAVFNLIPVAPLDGQKIFAYFLPERINAKIENYQFYISMIVMALILFSDLLNGPVWWMESGIFWLLNKITFFIDPLVNMIFK
;
A
#
# COMPACT_ATOMS: atom_id res chain seq x y z
N MET A 1 15.01 26.75 -21.24
CA MET A 1 13.75 26.52 -20.47
C MET A 1 13.38 27.86 -19.87
N THR A 2 12.26 28.46 -20.30
CA THR A 2 11.83 29.78 -19.82
C THR A 2 11.40 29.73 -18.34
N ASP A 3 11.43 30.88 -17.67
CA ASP A 3 11.00 30.96 -16.25
C ASP A 3 9.54 30.51 -16.04
N GLU A 4 8.67 30.75 -16.99
CA GLU A 4 7.29 30.26 -16.94
C GLU A 4 7.21 28.73 -16.99
N MET A 5 7.96 28.09 -17.90
CA MET A 5 8.04 26.63 -17.97
C MET A 5 8.57 26.01 -16.67
N ARG A 6 9.53 26.67 -16.02
CA ARG A 6 10.07 26.24 -14.73
C ARG A 6 9.03 26.36 -13.62
N LYS A 7 8.28 27.46 -13.58
CA LYS A 7 7.17 27.66 -12.62
C LYS A 7 6.07 26.64 -12.79
N VAL A 8 5.63 26.37 -14.03
CA VAL A 8 4.59 25.37 -14.33
C VAL A 8 5.06 23.97 -13.91
N LYS A 9 6.29 23.56 -14.26
CA LYS A 9 6.84 22.27 -13.86
C LYS A 9 6.88 22.12 -12.32
N MET A 10 7.35 23.14 -11.60
CA MET A 10 7.41 23.13 -10.14
C MET A 10 6.01 23.06 -9.51
N THR A 11 5.00 23.71 -10.10
CA THR A 11 3.60 23.64 -9.62
C THR A 11 3.02 22.24 -9.80
N ILE A 12 3.26 21.59 -10.95
CA ILE A 12 2.80 20.24 -11.25
C ILE A 12 3.45 19.23 -10.29
N GLU A 13 4.76 19.29 -10.12
CA GLU A 13 5.48 18.41 -9.20
C GLU A 13 4.96 18.54 -7.76
N THR A 14 4.69 19.77 -7.32
CA THR A 14 4.12 20.04 -6.00
C THR A 14 2.72 19.47 -5.86
N LEU A 15 1.86 19.64 -6.86
CA LEU A 15 0.50 19.11 -6.86
C LEU A 15 0.49 17.58 -6.81
N LEU A 16 1.33 16.92 -7.60
CA LEU A 16 1.47 15.47 -7.61
C LEU A 16 2.02 14.95 -6.26
N LYS A 17 2.99 15.64 -5.69
CA LYS A 17 3.56 15.31 -4.38
C LYS A 17 2.51 15.34 -3.27
N TYR A 18 1.75 16.40 -3.14
CA TYR A 18 0.74 16.50 -2.07
C TYR A 18 -0.53 15.70 -2.40
N GLY A 19 -0.91 15.63 -3.66
CA GLY A 19 -2.02 14.80 -4.12
C GLY A 19 -1.78 13.31 -3.83
N SER A 20 -0.58 12.77 -4.11
CA SER A 20 -0.22 11.40 -3.79
C SER A 20 -0.27 11.13 -2.28
N ARG A 21 0.23 12.05 -1.45
CA ARG A 21 0.19 11.94 0.01
C ARG A 21 -1.24 11.91 0.54
N LEU A 22 -2.12 12.73 -0.05
CA LEU A 22 -3.55 12.72 0.30
C LEU A 22 -4.22 11.40 -0.09
N ILE A 23 -3.91 10.84 -1.26
CA ILE A 23 -4.40 9.52 -1.69
C ILE A 23 -3.96 8.44 -0.68
N ILE A 24 -2.71 8.46 -0.23
CA ILE A 24 -2.22 7.52 0.79
C ILE A 24 -3.09 7.60 2.05
N LEU A 25 -3.28 8.81 2.58
CA LEU A 25 -4.00 9.03 3.83
C LEU A 25 -5.50 8.71 3.73
N MET A 26 -6.14 9.09 2.63
CA MET A 26 -7.60 9.04 2.53
C MET A 26 -8.12 7.73 1.94
N MET A 27 -7.28 6.98 1.24
CA MET A 27 -7.70 5.75 0.55
C MET A 27 -6.82 4.55 0.89
N CYS A 28 -5.50 4.64 0.68
CA CYS A 28 -4.65 3.46 0.77
C CYS A 28 -4.53 2.93 2.19
N ILE A 29 -4.23 3.78 3.16
CA ILE A 29 -4.12 3.39 4.59
C ILE A 29 -5.46 2.89 5.13
N PRO A 30 -6.60 3.58 4.95
CA PRO A 30 -7.89 3.09 5.45
C PRO A 30 -8.29 1.73 4.92
N ILE A 31 -8.07 1.47 3.62
CA ILE A 31 -8.40 0.18 3.01
C ILE A 31 -7.47 -0.92 3.54
N HIS A 32 -6.18 -0.64 3.68
CA HIS A 32 -5.18 -1.55 4.23
C HIS A 32 -5.53 -1.95 5.67
N GLU A 33 -5.77 -0.98 6.55
CA GLU A 33 -6.14 -1.22 7.95
C GLU A 33 -7.52 -1.90 8.08
N PHE A 34 -8.49 -1.52 7.23
CA PHE A 34 -9.76 -2.20 7.17
C PHE A 34 -9.60 -3.68 6.81
N ALA A 35 -8.70 -4.01 5.89
CA ALA A 35 -8.45 -5.40 5.49
C ALA A 35 -7.90 -6.24 6.67
N HIS A 36 -6.99 -5.70 7.49
CA HIS A 36 -6.56 -6.34 8.73
C HIS A 36 -7.73 -6.56 9.70
N ALA A 37 -8.53 -5.52 9.94
CA ALA A 37 -9.69 -5.58 10.82
C ALA A 37 -10.69 -6.64 10.35
N TRP A 38 -10.97 -6.67 9.05
CA TRP A 38 -11.87 -7.62 8.42
C TRP A 38 -11.37 -9.06 8.54
N ALA A 39 -10.10 -9.31 8.24
CA ALA A 39 -9.50 -10.63 8.32
C ALA A 39 -9.51 -11.14 9.76
N ALA A 40 -9.11 -10.32 10.74
CA ALA A 40 -9.16 -10.69 12.17
C ALA A 40 -10.56 -11.07 12.61
N THR A 41 -11.58 -10.27 12.25
CA THR A 41 -12.98 -10.54 12.59
C THR A 41 -13.49 -11.82 11.92
N LYS A 42 -13.11 -12.10 10.68
CA LYS A 42 -13.43 -13.37 10.00
C LYS A 42 -12.79 -14.58 10.67
N LEU A 43 -11.66 -14.40 11.31
CA LEU A 43 -10.99 -15.45 12.09
C LEU A 43 -11.51 -15.59 13.51
N GLY A 44 -12.49 -14.76 13.93
CA GLY A 44 -13.17 -14.86 15.22
C GLY A 44 -12.75 -13.82 16.25
N ASP A 45 -11.85 -12.88 15.90
CA ASP A 45 -11.45 -11.80 16.78
C ASP A 45 -12.30 -10.53 16.53
N ASP A 46 -13.27 -10.29 17.40
CA ASP A 46 -14.13 -9.10 17.33
C ASP A 46 -13.47 -7.83 17.91
N THR A 47 -12.20 -7.90 18.37
CA THR A 47 -11.49 -6.73 18.93
C THR A 47 -11.50 -5.53 17.98
N PRO A 48 -11.23 -5.67 16.65
CA PRO A 48 -11.29 -4.54 15.73
C PRO A 48 -12.70 -3.93 15.60
N SER A 49 -13.75 -4.76 15.70
CA SER A 49 -15.14 -4.30 15.65
C SER A 49 -15.49 -3.45 16.88
N TYR A 50 -15.13 -3.91 18.07
CA TYR A 50 -15.32 -3.14 19.32
C TYR A 50 -14.59 -1.81 19.33
N GLN A 51 -13.44 -1.74 18.66
CA GLN A 51 -12.65 -0.52 18.49
C GLN A 51 -13.15 0.37 17.34
N LYS A 52 -14.27 0.03 16.69
CA LYS A 52 -14.82 0.74 15.53
C LYS A 52 -13.82 0.87 14.36
N ARG A 53 -12.99 -0.19 14.18
CA ARG A 53 -11.97 -0.24 13.14
C ARG A 53 -12.45 -0.98 11.87
N LEU A 54 -13.58 -1.67 11.96
CA LEU A 54 -14.23 -2.32 10.81
C LEU A 54 -15.04 -1.29 10.01
N THR A 55 -14.36 -0.30 9.47
CA THR A 55 -14.91 0.82 8.70
C THR A 55 -13.93 1.30 7.66
N LEU A 56 -14.43 1.87 6.56
CA LEU A 56 -13.62 2.55 5.54
C LEU A 56 -13.46 4.06 5.82
N ASN A 57 -13.99 4.57 6.95
CA ASN A 57 -13.82 5.96 7.31
C ASN A 57 -12.33 6.27 7.58
N PRO A 58 -11.68 7.14 6.78
CA PRO A 58 -10.26 7.43 6.93
C PRO A 58 -9.89 7.89 8.34
N LEU A 59 -10.72 8.72 8.97
CA LEU A 59 -10.45 9.27 10.30
C LEU A 59 -10.31 8.21 11.39
N ALA A 60 -10.90 7.02 11.19
CA ALA A 60 -10.74 5.91 12.11
C ALA A 60 -9.31 5.31 12.06
N HIS A 61 -8.61 5.46 10.95
CA HIS A 61 -7.33 4.80 10.65
C HIS A 61 -6.13 5.76 10.65
N LEU A 62 -6.36 7.05 10.76
CA LEU A 62 -5.29 8.04 10.79
C LEU A 62 -4.69 8.15 12.19
N ASP A 63 -3.36 8.14 12.25
CA ASP A 63 -2.57 8.56 13.39
C ASP A 63 -2.16 10.01 13.18
N PRO A 64 -2.35 10.93 14.15
CA PRO A 64 -2.03 12.33 13.94
C PRO A 64 -0.57 12.58 13.58
N ILE A 65 0.37 11.92 14.28
CA ILE A 65 1.81 12.11 14.07
C ILE A 65 2.23 11.44 12.75
N GLY A 66 1.79 10.21 12.51
CA GLY A 66 2.07 9.48 11.27
C GLY A 66 1.50 10.18 10.05
N SER A 67 0.27 10.71 10.14
CA SER A 67 -0.36 11.49 9.06
C SER A 67 0.38 12.79 8.76
N PHE A 68 0.81 13.51 9.81
CA PHE A 68 1.61 14.73 9.67
C PHE A 68 2.98 14.42 9.03
N GLY A 69 3.61 13.29 9.43
CA GLY A 69 4.84 12.80 8.81
C GLY A 69 4.66 12.53 7.32
N ILE A 70 3.58 11.85 6.91
CA ILE A 70 3.27 11.62 5.48
C ILE A 70 3.11 12.96 4.75
N LEU A 71 2.35 13.90 5.30
CA LEU A 71 2.11 15.18 4.64
C LEU A 71 3.39 16.01 4.47
N LEU A 72 4.25 16.10 5.46
CA LEU A 72 5.46 16.91 5.42
C LEU A 72 6.64 16.20 4.75
N CYS A 73 6.95 14.98 5.22
CA CYS A 73 8.16 14.25 4.83
C CYS A 73 7.90 13.21 3.75
N GLY A 74 6.62 12.79 3.54
CA GLY A 74 6.25 11.70 2.66
C GLY A 74 6.42 10.31 3.29
N PHE A 75 6.77 10.25 4.57
CA PHE A 75 6.90 9.05 5.37
C PHE A 75 6.09 9.18 6.66
N GLY A 76 5.40 8.11 7.04
CA GLY A 76 4.60 8.05 8.24
C GLY A 76 3.82 6.74 8.31
N TRP A 77 2.84 6.68 9.18
CA TRP A 77 2.06 5.47 9.44
C TRP A 77 0.61 5.78 9.74
N GLY A 78 -0.25 4.78 9.56
CA GLY A 78 -1.62 4.78 10.05
C GLY A 78 -1.71 4.37 11.51
N LYS A 79 -2.87 4.56 12.12
CA LYS A 79 -3.17 4.02 13.44
C LYS A 79 -3.42 2.52 13.31
N PRO A 80 -2.54 1.63 13.83
CA PRO A 80 -2.62 0.20 13.57
C PRO A 80 -3.87 -0.43 14.19
N VAL A 81 -4.40 -1.46 13.53
CA VAL A 81 -5.48 -2.30 14.06
C VAL A 81 -4.93 -3.23 15.13
N GLN A 82 -5.56 -3.21 16.31
CA GLN A 82 -5.23 -4.16 17.36
C GLN A 82 -5.94 -5.49 17.11
N VAL A 83 -5.17 -6.57 17.16
CA VAL A 83 -5.62 -7.94 16.96
C VAL A 83 -5.30 -8.77 18.18
N ASN A 84 -6.27 -9.54 18.66
CA ASN A 84 -6.09 -10.46 19.78
C ASN A 84 -6.10 -11.92 19.28
N PRO A 85 -4.93 -12.54 19.08
CA PRO A 85 -4.84 -13.90 18.53
C PRO A 85 -5.47 -14.98 19.43
N ALA A 86 -5.64 -14.71 20.72
CA ALA A 86 -6.31 -15.64 21.63
C ALA A 86 -7.82 -15.79 21.36
N ARG A 87 -8.41 -14.87 20.60
CA ARG A 87 -9.82 -14.91 20.20
C ARG A 87 -10.05 -15.63 18.88
N PHE A 88 -9.01 -15.98 18.15
CA PHE A 88 -9.17 -16.70 16.90
C PHE A 88 -9.89 -18.05 17.08
N ASN A 89 -10.63 -18.45 16.08
CA ASN A 89 -11.30 -19.75 16.05
C ASN A 89 -10.29 -20.87 16.33
N ARG A 90 -10.67 -21.83 17.16
CA ARG A 90 -9.81 -22.97 17.54
C ARG A 90 -9.32 -23.86 16.38
N LYS A 91 -9.92 -23.67 15.18
CA LYS A 91 -9.50 -24.38 13.96
C LYS A 91 -8.19 -23.85 13.36
N ILE A 92 -7.73 -22.68 13.79
CA ILE A 92 -6.51 -22.05 13.30
C ILE A 92 -5.56 -21.76 14.46
N SER A 93 -4.25 -21.95 14.24
CA SER A 93 -3.27 -21.58 15.26
C SER A 93 -3.14 -20.04 15.34
N MET A 94 -2.78 -19.52 16.52
CA MET A 94 -2.58 -18.08 16.72
C MET A 94 -1.58 -17.49 15.70
N ARG A 95 -0.49 -18.22 15.44
CA ARG A 95 0.55 -17.81 14.46
C ARG A 95 0.00 -17.74 13.04
N ALA A 96 -0.75 -18.75 12.60
CA ALA A 96 -1.38 -18.75 11.29
C ALA A 96 -2.42 -17.64 11.16
N GLY A 97 -3.26 -17.45 12.19
CA GLY A 97 -4.23 -16.35 12.22
C GLY A 97 -3.58 -14.98 12.13
N MET A 98 -2.48 -14.77 12.85
CA MET A 98 -1.71 -13.52 12.77
C MET A 98 -1.10 -13.30 11.39
N ALA A 99 -0.54 -14.34 10.77
CA ALA A 99 0.03 -14.25 9.42
C ALA A 99 -1.05 -13.93 8.36
N ILE A 100 -2.22 -14.57 8.43
CA ILE A 100 -3.35 -14.31 7.52
C ILE A 100 -3.84 -12.87 7.72
N THR A 101 -4.01 -12.44 8.96
CA THR A 101 -4.43 -11.07 9.27
C THR A 101 -3.42 -10.06 8.74
N ALA A 102 -2.13 -10.29 8.96
CA ALA A 102 -1.07 -9.42 8.46
C ALA A 102 -1.00 -9.40 6.93
N ALA A 103 -1.20 -10.52 6.25
CA ALA A 103 -1.21 -10.58 4.79
C ALA A 103 -2.40 -9.82 4.15
N ALA A 104 -3.50 -9.65 4.88
CA ALA A 104 -4.70 -9.00 4.35
C ALA A 104 -4.44 -7.54 3.91
N GLY A 105 -3.63 -6.79 4.65
CA GLY A 105 -3.24 -5.42 4.30
C GLY A 105 -2.53 -5.33 2.94
N PRO A 106 -1.36 -5.94 2.78
CA PRO A 106 -0.65 -5.97 1.50
C PRO A 106 -1.49 -6.54 0.35
N ILE A 107 -2.29 -7.58 0.57
CA ILE A 107 -3.19 -8.14 -0.44
C ILE A 107 -4.24 -7.11 -0.86
N SER A 108 -4.81 -6.35 0.07
CA SER A 108 -5.78 -5.29 -0.26
C SER A 108 -5.15 -4.21 -1.14
N ASN A 109 -3.90 -3.82 -0.87
CA ASN A 109 -3.17 -2.88 -1.72
C ASN A 109 -2.94 -3.46 -3.13
N LEU A 110 -2.59 -4.74 -3.27
CA LEU A 110 -2.45 -5.37 -4.60
C LEU A 110 -3.79 -5.43 -5.36
N ILE A 111 -4.91 -5.67 -4.66
CA ILE A 111 -6.25 -5.61 -5.27
C ILE A 111 -6.55 -4.18 -5.74
N MET A 112 -6.24 -3.16 -4.93
CA MET A 112 -6.42 -1.77 -5.31
C MET A 112 -5.53 -1.38 -6.50
N ALA A 113 -4.29 -1.88 -6.55
CA ALA A 113 -3.40 -1.71 -7.70
C ALA A 113 -3.97 -2.36 -8.96
N LEU A 114 -4.56 -3.56 -8.85
CA LEU A 114 -5.21 -4.24 -9.97
C LEU A 114 -6.41 -3.43 -10.53
N ILE A 115 -7.30 -2.97 -9.63
CA ILE A 115 -8.43 -2.11 -10.01
C ILE A 115 -7.93 -0.81 -10.64
N GLY A 116 -6.92 -0.18 -10.02
CA GLY A 116 -6.29 1.03 -10.53
C GLY A 116 -5.67 0.84 -11.92
N THR A 117 -5.06 -0.33 -12.19
CA THR A 117 -4.48 -0.66 -13.49
C THR A 117 -5.56 -0.74 -14.58
N ILE A 118 -6.72 -1.29 -14.28
CA ILE A 118 -7.86 -1.32 -15.22
C ILE A 118 -8.32 0.11 -15.53
N VAL A 119 -8.55 0.93 -14.49
CA VAL A 119 -8.95 2.34 -14.64
C VAL A 119 -7.91 3.14 -15.43
N TYR A 120 -6.64 2.97 -15.09
CA TYR A 120 -5.50 3.58 -15.76
C TYR A 120 -5.50 3.29 -17.28
N LYS A 121 -5.74 2.04 -17.71
CA LYS A 121 -5.78 1.66 -19.12
C LYS A 121 -6.93 2.35 -19.86
N PHE A 122 -8.13 2.43 -19.27
CA PHE A 122 -9.24 3.16 -19.87
C PHE A 122 -8.97 4.66 -19.99
N LEU A 123 -8.41 5.27 -18.95
CA LEU A 123 -8.05 6.69 -18.98
C LEU A 123 -6.92 6.99 -19.99
N PHE A 124 -5.96 6.07 -20.16
CA PHE A 124 -4.94 6.17 -21.19
C PHE A 124 -5.56 6.18 -22.58
N GLY A 125 -6.45 5.22 -22.89
CA GLY A 125 -7.18 5.18 -24.16
C GLY A 125 -7.96 6.47 -24.43
N ALA A 126 -8.68 6.97 -23.43
CA ALA A 126 -9.42 8.20 -23.52
C ALA A 126 -8.50 9.44 -23.75
N ALA A 127 -7.33 9.46 -23.12
CA ALA A 127 -6.38 10.57 -23.26
C ALA A 127 -5.76 10.65 -24.66
N ILE A 128 -5.55 9.51 -25.35
CA ILE A 128 -4.92 9.47 -26.67
C ILE A 128 -5.90 9.53 -27.83
N SER A 129 -7.21 9.35 -27.60
CA SER A 129 -8.26 9.29 -28.65
C SER A 129 -8.57 10.64 -29.34
N GLY A 130 -7.82 11.70 -29.06
CA GLY A 130 -8.07 13.04 -29.62
C GLY A 130 -9.25 13.80 -28.98
N ASN A 131 -10.11 13.13 -28.22
CA ASN A 131 -11.20 13.72 -27.44
C ASN A 131 -10.77 13.99 -25.98
N GLY A 132 -9.49 13.70 -25.63
CA GLY A 132 -8.93 13.89 -24.29
C GLY A 132 -8.81 15.38 -23.96
N ASN A 133 -9.55 15.83 -22.94
CA ASN A 133 -9.35 17.15 -22.36
C ASN A 133 -8.29 17.07 -21.24
N GLU A 134 -7.84 18.23 -20.74
CA GLU A 134 -6.84 18.31 -19.66
C GLU A 134 -7.27 17.50 -18.41
N ALA A 135 -8.57 17.46 -18.10
CA ALA A 135 -9.07 16.72 -16.95
C ALA A 135 -8.83 15.21 -17.10
N ILE A 136 -9.01 14.64 -18.28
CA ILE A 136 -8.69 13.21 -18.54
C ILE A 136 -7.20 12.97 -18.37
N GLY A 137 -6.34 13.87 -18.85
CA GLY A 137 -4.90 13.80 -18.64
C GLY A 137 -4.52 13.77 -17.14
N TRP A 138 -5.15 14.62 -16.34
CA TRP A 138 -4.95 14.61 -14.89
C TRP A 138 -5.44 13.33 -14.22
N LEU A 139 -6.62 12.84 -14.57
CA LEU A 139 -7.16 11.59 -14.05
C LEU A 139 -6.26 10.39 -14.41
N TYR A 140 -5.72 10.36 -15.62
CA TYR A 140 -4.75 9.35 -16.03
C TYR A 140 -3.49 9.37 -15.13
N LEU A 141 -2.89 10.54 -14.92
CA LEU A 141 -1.74 10.68 -14.04
C LEU A 141 -2.06 10.25 -12.60
N ILE A 142 -3.18 10.70 -12.05
CA ILE A 142 -3.61 10.32 -10.69
C ILE A 142 -3.80 8.80 -10.58
N SER A 143 -4.42 8.17 -11.58
CA SER A 143 -4.62 6.71 -11.57
C SER A 143 -3.30 5.95 -11.65
N GLN A 144 -2.33 6.44 -12.42
CA GLN A 144 -1.00 5.89 -12.49
C GLN A 144 -0.28 5.96 -11.14
N TYR A 145 -0.28 7.13 -10.49
CA TYR A 145 0.27 7.28 -9.14
C TYR A 145 -0.42 6.38 -8.13
N PHE A 146 -1.75 6.25 -8.21
CA PHE A 146 -2.51 5.36 -7.34
C PHE A 146 -2.06 3.90 -7.46
N VAL A 147 -1.80 3.40 -8.68
CA VAL A 147 -1.28 2.05 -8.91
C VAL A 147 0.08 1.88 -8.25
N PHE A 148 1.03 2.78 -8.54
CA PHE A 148 2.39 2.69 -7.98
C PHE A 148 2.42 2.82 -6.46
N ILE A 149 1.62 3.71 -5.88
CA ILE A 149 1.50 3.84 -4.42
C ILE A 149 1.04 2.53 -3.79
N ASN A 150 0.00 1.90 -4.34
CA ASN A 150 -0.50 0.65 -3.78
C ASN A 150 0.48 -0.51 -3.95
N ILE A 151 1.19 -0.60 -5.07
CA ILE A 151 2.28 -1.58 -5.25
C ILE A 151 3.38 -1.32 -4.22
N GLY A 152 3.84 -0.08 -4.08
CA GLY A 152 4.87 0.31 -3.12
C GLY A 152 4.48 0.00 -1.68
N LEU A 153 3.24 0.32 -1.27
CA LEU A 153 2.74 -0.02 0.06
C LEU A 153 2.69 -1.53 0.29
N ALA A 154 2.29 -2.32 -0.71
CA ALA A 154 2.28 -3.78 -0.59
C ALA A 154 3.70 -4.33 -0.43
N VAL A 155 4.65 -3.91 -1.28
CA VAL A 155 6.05 -4.35 -1.24
C VAL A 155 6.70 -3.93 0.07
N PHE A 156 6.53 -2.67 0.48
CA PHE A 156 7.09 -2.14 1.72
C PHE A 156 6.59 -2.93 2.93
N ASN A 157 5.28 -3.17 3.04
CA ASN A 157 4.71 -3.92 4.15
C ASN A 157 5.06 -5.42 4.13
N LEU A 158 5.56 -5.98 3.02
CA LEU A 158 6.06 -7.34 2.95
C LEU A 158 7.52 -7.47 3.43
N ILE A 159 8.23 -6.40 3.70
CA ILE A 159 9.58 -6.46 4.28
C ILE A 159 9.50 -7.15 5.66
N PRO A 160 10.33 -8.20 5.94
CA PRO A 160 10.18 -9.05 7.12
C PRO A 160 10.74 -8.42 8.40
N VAL A 161 10.40 -7.17 8.66
CA VAL A 161 10.91 -6.37 9.79
C VAL A 161 9.77 -5.64 10.49
N ALA A 162 9.77 -5.62 11.83
CA ALA A 162 8.81 -4.83 12.59
C ALA A 162 9.05 -3.31 12.35
N PRO A 163 7.98 -2.50 12.35
CA PRO A 163 6.59 -2.84 12.67
C PRO A 163 5.75 -3.31 11.46
N LEU A 164 6.38 -3.67 10.34
CA LEU A 164 5.71 -4.01 9.08
C LEU A 164 5.03 -5.39 9.15
N ASP A 165 4.02 -5.60 8.31
CA ASP A 165 3.24 -6.84 8.27
C ASP A 165 4.05 -8.07 7.90
N GLY A 166 5.06 -7.89 7.05
CA GLY A 166 5.99 -8.93 6.62
C GLY A 166 6.61 -9.67 7.80
N GLN A 167 6.91 -9.00 8.91
CA GLN A 167 7.40 -9.66 10.10
C GLN A 167 6.46 -10.78 10.58
N LYS A 168 5.16 -10.49 10.69
CA LYS A 168 4.17 -11.46 11.17
C LYS A 168 3.93 -12.59 10.17
N ILE A 169 3.99 -12.26 8.87
CA ILE A 169 3.86 -13.23 7.77
C ILE A 169 5.04 -14.21 7.79
N PHE A 170 6.26 -13.69 7.81
CA PHE A 170 7.47 -14.52 7.81
C PHE A 170 7.68 -15.27 9.12
N ALA A 171 7.27 -14.70 10.26
CA ALA A 171 7.29 -15.36 11.55
C ALA A 171 6.54 -16.70 11.53
N TYR A 172 5.49 -16.83 10.73
CA TYR A 172 4.75 -18.08 10.59
C TYR A 172 5.61 -19.23 10.05
N PHE A 173 6.50 -18.94 9.10
CA PHE A 173 7.35 -19.95 8.45
C PHE A 173 8.62 -20.28 9.25
N LEU A 174 9.00 -19.44 10.21
CA LEU A 174 10.21 -19.63 10.97
C LEU A 174 10.01 -20.60 12.16
N PRO A 175 11.01 -21.44 12.50
CA PRO A 175 11.01 -22.19 13.74
C PRO A 175 10.90 -21.26 14.96
N GLU A 176 10.21 -21.71 16.01
CA GLU A 176 9.93 -20.92 17.22
C GLU A 176 11.21 -20.39 17.90
N ARG A 177 12.28 -21.20 17.90
CA ARG A 177 13.60 -20.79 18.45
C ARG A 177 14.22 -19.60 17.71
N ILE A 178 14.02 -19.52 16.39
CA ILE A 178 14.52 -18.41 15.56
C ILE A 178 13.65 -17.19 15.80
N ASN A 179 12.33 -17.35 15.83
CA ASN A 179 11.39 -16.28 16.14
C ASN A 179 11.69 -15.60 17.48
N ALA A 180 11.85 -16.39 18.54
CA ALA A 180 12.18 -15.87 19.88
C ALA A 180 13.49 -15.05 19.87
N LYS A 181 14.50 -15.48 19.09
CA LYS A 181 15.73 -14.70 18.94
C LYS A 181 15.49 -13.38 18.21
N ILE A 182 14.72 -13.40 17.11
CA ILE A 182 14.38 -12.19 16.35
C ILE A 182 13.60 -11.22 17.23
N GLU A 183 12.61 -11.68 17.98
CA GLU A 183 11.83 -10.88 18.91
C GLU A 183 12.68 -10.18 19.97
N ASN A 184 13.68 -10.89 20.54
CA ASN A 184 14.61 -10.30 21.50
C ASN A 184 15.44 -9.14 20.94
N TYR A 185 15.76 -9.17 19.65
CA TYR A 185 16.55 -8.13 18.98
C TYR A 185 15.72 -7.24 18.06
N GLN A 186 14.39 -7.42 18.05
CA GLN A 186 13.45 -6.76 17.13
C GLN A 186 13.64 -5.24 17.08
N PHE A 187 13.81 -4.60 18.23
CA PHE A 187 14.03 -3.15 18.30
C PHE A 187 15.27 -2.70 17.51
N TYR A 188 16.39 -3.37 17.72
CA TYR A 188 17.65 -3.04 17.04
C TYR A 188 17.57 -3.33 15.53
N ILE A 189 17.00 -4.48 15.16
CA ILE A 189 16.81 -4.86 13.76
C ILE A 189 15.93 -3.81 13.06
N SER A 190 14.82 -3.41 13.67
CA SER A 190 13.91 -2.40 13.12
C SER A 190 14.58 -1.05 12.96
N MET A 191 15.35 -0.59 13.94
CA MET A 191 16.11 0.65 13.86
C MET A 191 17.13 0.64 12.70
N ILE A 192 17.90 -0.45 12.58
CA ILE A 192 18.92 -0.58 11.53
C ILE A 192 18.27 -0.61 10.15
N VAL A 193 17.22 -1.43 9.96
CA VAL A 193 16.55 -1.53 8.65
C VAL A 193 15.84 -0.22 8.31
N MET A 194 15.19 0.43 9.28
CA MET A 194 14.57 1.73 9.05
C MET A 194 15.60 2.81 8.68
N ALA A 195 16.77 2.80 9.34
CA ALA A 195 17.86 3.69 8.98
C ALA A 195 18.39 3.41 7.56
N LEU A 196 18.52 2.13 7.17
CA LEU A 196 18.90 1.76 5.81
C LEU A 196 17.87 2.23 4.77
N ILE A 197 16.58 2.10 5.07
CA ILE A 197 15.51 2.58 4.19
C ILE A 197 15.55 4.10 4.01
N LEU A 198 15.77 4.85 5.11
CA LEU A 198 15.70 6.31 5.10
C LEU A 198 16.99 6.99 4.62
N PHE A 199 18.16 6.38 4.86
CA PHE A 199 19.47 7.03 4.66
C PHE A 199 20.38 6.32 3.67
N SER A 200 19.95 5.20 3.07
CA SER A 200 20.75 4.50 2.07
C SER A 200 19.91 4.09 0.85
N ASP A 201 20.57 3.96 -0.30
CA ASP A 201 19.96 3.46 -1.54
C ASP A 201 19.98 1.93 -1.65
N LEU A 202 20.42 1.25 -0.61
CA LEU A 202 20.67 -0.20 -0.64
C LEU A 202 19.39 -1.02 -0.99
N LEU A 203 18.25 -0.59 -0.49
CA LEU A 203 16.96 -1.24 -0.71
C LEU A 203 16.23 -0.74 -1.97
N ASN A 204 16.65 0.37 -2.56
CA ASN A 204 15.99 0.93 -3.74
C ASN A 204 15.98 -0.05 -4.91
N GLY A 205 17.09 -0.73 -5.17
CA GLY A 205 17.19 -1.73 -6.25
C GLY A 205 16.24 -2.92 -6.06
N PRO A 206 16.31 -3.67 -4.96
CA PRO A 206 15.40 -4.77 -4.65
C PRO A 206 13.93 -4.35 -4.65
N VAL A 207 13.59 -3.22 -4.03
CA VAL A 207 12.21 -2.70 -4.00
C VAL A 207 11.72 -2.37 -5.41
N TRP A 208 12.50 -1.62 -6.18
CA TRP A 208 12.18 -1.30 -7.57
C TRP A 208 11.98 -2.55 -8.44
N TRP A 209 12.82 -3.58 -8.27
CA TRP A 209 12.68 -4.83 -8.99
C TRP A 209 11.35 -5.54 -8.67
N MET A 210 10.98 -5.60 -7.39
CA MET A 210 9.71 -6.17 -6.95
C MET A 210 8.52 -5.38 -7.48
N GLU A 211 8.54 -4.05 -7.36
CA GLU A 211 7.49 -3.17 -7.86
C GLU A 211 7.31 -3.32 -9.38
N SER A 212 8.41 -3.33 -10.12
CA SER A 212 8.40 -3.51 -11.58
C SER A 212 7.85 -4.87 -11.98
N GLY A 213 8.21 -5.93 -11.25
CA GLY A 213 7.69 -7.28 -11.45
C GLY A 213 6.20 -7.38 -11.20
N ILE A 214 5.71 -6.77 -10.13
CA ILE A 214 4.27 -6.70 -9.81
C ILE A 214 3.54 -5.89 -10.88
N PHE A 215 4.04 -4.73 -11.26
CA PHE A 215 3.43 -3.91 -12.31
C PHE A 215 3.36 -4.65 -13.65
N TRP A 216 4.44 -5.35 -14.04
CA TRP A 216 4.43 -6.21 -15.21
C TRP A 216 3.36 -7.30 -15.11
N LEU A 217 3.24 -7.97 -13.96
CA LEU A 217 2.23 -9.00 -13.72
C LEU A 217 0.81 -8.44 -13.83
N LEU A 218 0.55 -7.28 -13.23
CA LEU A 218 -0.76 -6.62 -13.31
C LEU A 218 -1.13 -6.28 -14.75
N ASN A 219 -0.17 -5.79 -15.55
CA ASN A 219 -0.39 -5.55 -16.98
C ASN A 219 -0.68 -6.85 -17.74
N LYS A 220 -0.02 -7.95 -17.40
CA LYS A 220 -0.31 -9.26 -17.99
C LYS A 220 -1.69 -9.78 -17.62
N ILE A 221 -2.09 -9.68 -16.36
CA ILE A 221 -3.42 -10.10 -15.89
C ILE A 221 -4.52 -9.28 -16.58
N THR A 222 -4.27 -7.99 -16.81
CA THR A 222 -5.25 -7.07 -17.42
C THR A 222 -5.10 -6.92 -18.93
N PHE A 223 -4.32 -7.79 -19.62
CA PHE A 223 -4.07 -7.67 -21.07
C PHE A 223 -5.36 -7.70 -21.92
N PHE A 224 -6.38 -8.42 -21.44
CA PHE A 224 -7.68 -8.53 -22.12
C PHE A 224 -8.45 -7.21 -22.19
N ILE A 225 -8.05 -6.22 -21.39
CA ILE A 225 -8.62 -4.86 -21.40
C ILE A 225 -8.13 -4.06 -22.63
N ASP A 226 -6.91 -4.31 -23.10
CA ASP A 226 -6.28 -3.52 -24.16
C ASP A 226 -7.08 -3.54 -25.50
N PRO A 227 -7.59 -4.69 -26.00
CA PRO A 227 -8.47 -4.71 -27.17
C PRO A 227 -9.78 -3.94 -26.96
N LEU A 228 -10.36 -4.02 -25.75
CA LEU A 228 -11.59 -3.31 -25.42
C LEU A 228 -11.37 -1.79 -25.42
N VAL A 229 -10.30 -1.31 -24.82
CA VAL A 229 -9.90 0.09 -24.82
C VAL A 229 -9.69 0.57 -26.26
N ASN A 230 -8.97 -0.18 -27.09
CA ASN A 230 -8.74 0.15 -28.49
C ASN A 230 -10.03 0.16 -29.33
N MET A 231 -11.04 -0.64 -28.99
CA MET A 231 -12.33 -0.64 -29.66
C MET A 231 -13.18 0.59 -29.31
N ILE A 232 -13.12 1.03 -28.05
CA ILE A 232 -13.92 2.14 -27.53
C ILE A 232 -13.35 3.50 -27.96
N PHE A 233 -12.02 3.61 -27.99
CA PHE A 233 -11.31 4.88 -28.17
C PHE A 233 -10.61 5.01 -29.54
N LYS A 234 -10.96 4.16 -30.50
CA LYS A 234 -10.63 4.38 -31.90
C LYS A 234 -11.51 5.46 -32.46
#